data_b19bfff2dd68e36a0cd911261320c53d
#
_entry.id   b19bfff2dd68e36a0cd911261320c53d
#
_cell.length_a   1.000
_cell.length_b   1.000
_cell.length_c   1.000
_cell.angle_alpha   90.00
_cell.angle_beta   90.00
_cell.angle_gamma   90.00
#
_symmetry.space_group_name_H-M   'P 1'
#
loop_
_entity.id
_entity.type
_entity.pdbx_description
1 polymer ?
#
loop_
_entity_poly.entity_id
_entity_poly.type
_entity_poly.pdbx_seq_one_letter_code
_entity_poly.pdbx_strand_id
1 'polypeptide(L)'
;MTPGNIVGMAALNGLSAIAVTDHNASMNSEAAAILGKNYGITVVPGLELETAEQIHVVCLFPDQDGLSRFQEILLSSYGGAVPLNRTDIFGRQLLFNAADEVCGELDRMLLASTGITIDDSFGLAASLGGIAYPAHVDRDSYSVLTSLGALPYGYPHGFVEISCGCDRKILLKNFPELENYKLLPSSDAHYIDKIQEEGGAVLEVEEPSAAGIIDALREGRIL
;
A
#
# COMPACT_ATOMS: atom_id res chain seq x y z
N MET A 1 9.11 8.14 -9.71
CA MET A 1 9.80 6.83 -9.94
C MET A 1 9.06 6.12 -11.05
N THR A 2 9.77 5.36 -11.91
CA THR A 2 9.11 4.50 -12.89
C THR A 2 9.00 3.07 -12.35
N PRO A 3 8.05 2.25 -12.82
CA PRO A 3 7.95 0.84 -12.41
C PRO A 3 9.26 0.06 -12.56
N GLY A 4 9.99 0.27 -13.68
CA GLY A 4 11.29 -0.38 -13.92
C GLY A 4 12.36 0.02 -12.90
N ASN A 5 12.43 1.31 -12.56
CA ASN A 5 13.37 1.79 -11.54
C ASN A 5 13.04 1.23 -10.15
N ILE A 6 11.75 1.13 -9.80
CA ILE A 6 11.30 0.59 -8.51
C ILE A 6 11.73 -0.87 -8.37
N VAL A 7 11.39 -1.72 -9.33
CA VAL A 7 11.71 -3.16 -9.26
C VAL A 7 13.22 -3.40 -9.39
N GLY A 8 13.92 -2.60 -10.19
CA GLY A 8 15.38 -2.67 -10.31
C GLY A 8 16.08 -2.32 -8.98
N MET A 9 15.62 -1.29 -8.29
CA MET A 9 16.17 -0.89 -6.98
C MET A 9 15.84 -1.93 -5.92
N ALA A 10 14.63 -2.49 -5.92
CA ALA A 10 14.26 -3.59 -5.02
C ALA A 10 15.20 -4.79 -5.18
N ALA A 11 15.50 -5.18 -6.41
CA ALA A 11 16.44 -6.27 -6.69
C ALA A 11 17.87 -5.94 -6.25
N LEU A 12 18.35 -4.72 -6.50
CA LEU A 12 19.69 -4.27 -6.07
C LEU A 12 19.85 -4.30 -4.55
N ASN A 13 18.76 -4.03 -3.82
CA ASN A 13 18.73 -4.02 -2.37
C ASN A 13 18.33 -5.36 -1.74
N GLY A 14 18.30 -6.45 -2.52
CA GLY A 14 18.09 -7.81 -2.01
C GLY A 14 16.65 -8.13 -1.59
N LEU A 15 15.67 -7.28 -1.92
CA LEU A 15 14.27 -7.57 -1.67
C LEU A 15 13.77 -8.71 -2.55
N SER A 16 12.98 -9.62 -1.99
CA SER A 16 12.34 -10.73 -2.74
C SER A 16 10.93 -10.37 -3.22
N ALA A 17 10.28 -9.43 -2.53
CA ALA A 17 8.94 -8.98 -2.87
C ALA A 17 8.76 -7.51 -2.51
N ILE A 18 7.89 -6.82 -3.25
CA ILE A 18 7.43 -5.45 -2.99
C ILE A 18 5.95 -5.33 -3.30
N ALA A 19 5.30 -4.30 -2.78
CA ALA A 19 4.03 -3.80 -3.30
C ALA A 19 4.27 -2.40 -3.90
N VAL A 20 3.65 -2.11 -5.04
CA VAL A 20 3.58 -0.76 -5.60
C VAL A 20 2.18 -0.24 -5.32
N THR A 21 2.09 0.74 -4.43
CA THR A 21 0.84 1.20 -3.84
C THR A 21 0.65 2.70 -4.07
N ASP A 22 0.50 3.10 -5.34
CA ASP A 22 0.24 4.49 -5.69
C ASP A 22 -1.06 4.98 -5.01
N HIS A 23 -1.09 6.25 -4.57
CA HIS A 23 -2.27 6.85 -3.93
C HIS A 23 -3.50 6.78 -4.84
N ASN A 24 -4.57 6.14 -4.38
CA ASN A 24 -5.87 6.01 -5.06
C ASN A 24 -5.78 5.56 -6.53
N ALA A 25 -4.67 4.91 -6.92
CA ALA A 25 -4.41 4.51 -8.30
C ALA A 25 -3.72 3.14 -8.38
N SER A 26 -4.17 2.30 -9.31
CA SER A 26 -3.64 0.94 -9.51
C SER A 26 -2.93 0.74 -10.85
N MET A 27 -2.96 1.74 -11.75
CA MET A 27 -2.65 1.56 -13.16
C MET A 27 -1.18 1.23 -13.46
N ASN A 28 -0.24 1.58 -12.57
CA ASN A 28 1.18 1.24 -12.71
C ASN A 28 1.53 -0.14 -12.13
N SER A 29 0.61 -0.76 -11.38
CA SER A 29 0.85 -2.04 -10.70
C SER A 29 1.13 -3.18 -11.68
N GLU A 30 0.38 -3.26 -12.79
CA GLU A 30 0.58 -4.31 -13.79
C GLU A 30 1.95 -4.19 -14.49
N ALA A 31 2.35 -2.97 -14.86
CA ALA A 31 3.67 -2.72 -15.44
C ALA A 31 4.78 -3.13 -14.47
N ALA A 32 4.66 -2.78 -13.19
CA ALA A 32 5.60 -3.19 -12.16
C ALA A 32 5.65 -4.72 -11.99
N ALA A 33 4.49 -5.40 -12.01
CA ALA A 33 4.42 -6.86 -11.88
C ALA A 33 5.07 -7.59 -13.07
N ILE A 34 4.90 -7.08 -14.29
CA ILE A 34 5.55 -7.64 -15.48
C ILE A 34 7.07 -7.42 -15.41
N LEU A 35 7.50 -6.21 -15.10
CA LEU A 35 8.92 -5.85 -15.01
C LEU A 35 9.60 -6.59 -13.85
N GLY A 36 8.93 -6.76 -12.71
CA GLY A 36 9.44 -7.49 -11.54
C GLY A 36 9.89 -8.91 -11.87
N LYS A 37 9.17 -9.61 -12.78
CA LYS A 37 9.55 -10.96 -13.23
C LYS A 37 10.94 -11.02 -13.84
N ASN A 38 11.37 -9.96 -14.52
CA ASN A 38 12.71 -9.90 -15.14
C ASN A 38 13.84 -9.83 -14.11
N TYR A 39 13.51 -9.39 -12.89
CA TYR A 39 14.45 -9.25 -11.77
C TYR A 39 14.26 -10.32 -10.70
N GLY A 40 13.31 -11.24 -10.87
CA GLY A 40 12.98 -12.26 -9.86
C GLY A 40 12.27 -11.67 -8.63
N ILE A 41 11.66 -10.50 -8.75
CA ILE A 41 10.91 -9.82 -7.69
C ILE A 41 9.42 -10.15 -7.81
N THR A 42 8.83 -10.62 -6.73
CA THR A 42 7.37 -10.72 -6.63
C THR A 42 6.78 -9.34 -6.36
N VAL A 43 6.01 -8.81 -7.30
CA VAL A 43 5.28 -7.54 -7.09
C VAL A 43 3.85 -7.89 -6.72
N VAL A 44 3.44 -7.50 -5.51
CA VAL A 44 2.06 -7.67 -5.02
C VAL A 44 1.21 -6.54 -5.59
N PRO A 45 0.12 -6.84 -6.31
CA PRO A 45 -0.80 -5.82 -6.77
C PRO A 45 -1.45 -5.05 -5.62
N GLY A 46 -1.40 -3.72 -5.67
CA GLY A 46 -1.93 -2.91 -4.58
C GLY A 46 -2.14 -1.45 -4.93
N LEU A 47 -2.71 -0.73 -4.00
CA LEU A 47 -2.82 0.73 -3.97
C LEU A 47 -2.87 1.22 -2.52
N GLU A 48 -2.57 2.49 -2.31
CA GLU A 48 -2.81 3.17 -1.04
C GLU A 48 -4.09 3.99 -1.14
N LEU A 49 -5.12 3.55 -0.43
CA LEU A 49 -6.41 4.23 -0.36
C LEU A 49 -6.33 5.41 0.60
N GLU A 50 -6.76 6.60 0.19
CA GLU A 50 -7.11 7.67 1.12
C GLU A 50 -8.60 7.58 1.45
N THR A 51 -8.93 7.21 2.68
CA THR A 51 -10.30 6.99 3.14
C THR A 51 -11.08 8.30 3.31
N ALA A 52 -12.39 8.18 3.56
CA ALA A 52 -13.26 9.33 3.83
C ALA A 52 -12.81 10.13 5.08
N GLU A 53 -12.16 9.45 6.04
CA GLU A 53 -11.60 10.04 7.26
C GLU A 53 -10.20 10.64 7.05
N GLN A 54 -9.67 10.65 5.82
CA GLN A 54 -8.31 11.07 5.50
C GLN A 54 -7.23 10.20 6.19
N ILE A 55 -7.47 8.89 6.23
CA ILE A 55 -6.52 7.90 6.72
C ILE A 55 -6.01 7.10 5.52
N HIS A 56 -4.71 6.84 5.48
CA HIS A 56 -4.13 5.96 4.48
C HIS A 56 -4.31 4.50 4.86
N VAL A 57 -4.73 3.70 3.89
CA VAL A 57 -4.95 2.26 4.02
C VAL A 57 -4.28 1.55 2.85
N VAL A 58 -3.33 0.69 3.12
CA VAL A 58 -2.73 -0.17 2.11
C VAL A 58 -3.73 -1.28 1.77
N CYS A 59 -4.05 -1.40 0.47
CA CYS A 59 -4.92 -2.44 -0.07
C CYS A 59 -4.09 -3.31 -1.03
N LEU A 60 -3.94 -4.60 -0.72
CA LEU A 60 -3.17 -5.56 -1.50
C LEU A 60 -4.08 -6.67 -2.03
N PHE A 61 -3.79 -7.17 -3.23
CA PHE A 61 -4.61 -8.18 -3.91
C PHE A 61 -3.75 -9.32 -4.44
N PRO A 62 -4.31 -10.57 -4.53
CA PRO A 62 -3.58 -11.73 -5.04
C PRO A 62 -3.29 -11.63 -6.54
N ASP A 63 -4.05 -10.81 -7.26
CA ASP A 63 -3.93 -10.62 -8.71
C ASP A 63 -4.43 -9.24 -9.16
N GLN A 64 -4.22 -8.94 -10.43
CA GLN A 64 -4.62 -7.66 -11.03
C GLN A 64 -6.15 -7.54 -11.22
N ASP A 65 -6.90 -8.65 -11.29
CA ASP A 65 -8.35 -8.61 -11.43
C ASP A 65 -9.00 -8.04 -10.16
N GLY A 66 -8.62 -8.57 -8.98
CA GLY A 66 -9.06 -8.06 -7.69
C GLY A 66 -8.74 -6.58 -7.51
N LEU A 67 -7.51 -6.17 -7.85
CA LEU A 67 -7.07 -4.78 -7.77
C LEU A 67 -7.86 -3.87 -8.72
N SER A 68 -8.08 -4.30 -9.97
CA SER A 68 -8.83 -3.52 -10.95
C SER A 68 -10.29 -3.30 -10.54
N ARG A 69 -10.93 -4.33 -10.01
CA ARG A 69 -12.30 -4.23 -9.47
C ARG A 69 -12.37 -3.32 -8.25
N PHE A 70 -11.39 -3.37 -7.37
CA PHE A 70 -11.31 -2.43 -6.25
C PHE A 70 -11.16 -0.99 -6.75
N GLN A 71 -10.32 -0.75 -7.76
CA GLN A 71 -10.15 0.56 -8.39
C GLN A 71 -11.44 1.11 -8.99
N GLU A 72 -12.27 0.28 -9.64
CA GLU A 72 -13.58 0.68 -10.17
C GLU A 72 -14.53 1.13 -9.06
N ILE A 73 -14.57 0.39 -7.95
CA ILE A 73 -15.37 0.74 -6.79
C ILE A 73 -14.86 2.05 -6.15
N LEU A 74 -13.55 2.19 -6.00
CA LEU A 74 -12.93 3.41 -5.50
C LEU A 74 -13.33 4.62 -6.35
N LEU A 75 -13.25 4.51 -7.67
CA LEU A 75 -13.66 5.59 -8.58
C LEU A 75 -15.15 5.94 -8.45
N SER A 76 -15.98 4.95 -8.21
CA SER A 76 -17.43 5.14 -8.04
C SER A 76 -17.77 5.74 -6.66
N SER A 77 -16.86 5.65 -5.70
CA SER A 77 -17.07 6.14 -4.33
C SER A 77 -16.94 7.65 -4.18
N TYR A 78 -16.32 8.33 -5.14
CA TYR A 78 -16.25 9.79 -5.09
C TYR A 78 -17.65 10.39 -5.22
N GLY A 79 -18.13 11.05 -4.16
CA GLY A 79 -19.47 11.63 -4.10
C GLY A 79 -19.70 12.87 -4.97
N GLY A 80 -18.73 13.27 -5.79
CA GLY A 80 -18.77 14.45 -6.64
C GLY A 80 -17.60 14.51 -7.60
N ALA A 81 -17.37 15.69 -8.20
CA ALA A 81 -16.23 15.90 -9.08
C ALA A 81 -14.92 15.87 -8.30
N VAL A 82 -14.02 14.95 -8.64
CA VAL A 82 -12.65 14.93 -8.11
C VAL A 82 -11.90 16.14 -8.67
N PRO A 83 -11.18 16.91 -7.84
CA PRO A 83 -10.37 18.01 -8.31
C PRO A 83 -9.34 17.56 -9.36
N LEU A 84 -9.03 18.46 -10.31
CA LEU A 84 -7.92 18.21 -11.22
C LEU A 84 -6.59 18.33 -10.49
N ASN A 85 -5.63 17.55 -10.96
CA ASN A 85 -4.27 17.59 -10.44
C ASN A 85 -3.63 18.97 -10.69
N ARG A 86 -2.93 19.49 -9.71
CA ARG A 86 -2.11 20.69 -9.79
C ARG A 86 -0.67 20.28 -10.09
N THR A 87 -0.36 20.11 -11.37
CA THR A 87 0.97 19.65 -11.82
C THR A 87 2.11 20.60 -11.45
N ASP A 88 1.80 21.87 -11.21
CA ASP A 88 2.70 22.89 -10.68
C ASP A 88 3.06 22.69 -9.20
N ILE A 89 2.24 21.94 -8.44
CA ILE A 89 2.44 21.64 -7.02
C ILE A 89 2.83 20.17 -6.82
N PHE A 90 2.08 19.25 -7.41
CA PHE A 90 2.17 17.81 -7.14
C PHE A 90 2.92 17.04 -8.23
N GLY A 91 3.32 17.71 -9.31
CA GLY A 91 3.96 17.07 -10.46
C GLY A 91 2.95 16.31 -11.34
N ARG A 92 3.48 15.64 -12.36
CA ARG A 92 2.70 14.85 -13.32
C ARG A 92 2.45 13.44 -12.77
N GLN A 93 1.24 12.94 -12.95
CA GLN A 93 0.81 11.59 -12.54
C GLN A 93 0.87 10.65 -13.76
N LEU A 94 2.08 10.18 -14.07
CA LEU A 94 2.37 9.44 -15.29
C LEU A 94 1.97 7.96 -15.17
N LEU A 95 1.46 7.42 -16.28
CA LEU A 95 1.21 6.00 -16.47
C LEU A 95 2.29 5.40 -17.35
N PHE A 96 2.72 4.19 -16.98
CA PHE A 96 3.79 3.46 -17.65
C PHE A 96 3.30 2.12 -18.18
N ASN A 97 3.83 1.71 -19.33
CA ASN A 97 3.64 0.38 -19.89
C ASN A 97 4.71 -0.60 -19.40
N ALA A 98 4.62 -1.87 -19.83
CA ALA A 98 5.58 -2.92 -19.47
C ALA A 98 6.98 -2.75 -20.12
N ALA A 99 7.17 -1.77 -21.00
CA ALA A 99 8.47 -1.37 -21.52
C ALA A 99 9.11 -0.21 -20.72
N ASP A 100 8.49 0.18 -19.59
CA ASP A 100 8.86 1.34 -18.75
C ASP A 100 8.77 2.68 -19.50
N GLU A 101 7.88 2.76 -20.50
CA GLU A 101 7.64 3.96 -21.29
C GLU A 101 6.34 4.63 -20.83
N VAL A 102 6.31 5.97 -20.88
CA VAL A 102 5.10 6.73 -20.58
C VAL A 102 4.02 6.42 -21.63
N CYS A 103 2.87 5.93 -21.18
CA CYS A 103 1.71 5.61 -22.05
C CYS A 103 0.47 6.44 -21.72
N GLY A 104 0.50 7.26 -20.68
CA GLY A 104 -0.63 8.13 -20.31
C GLY A 104 -0.32 9.02 -19.11
N GLU A 105 -1.34 9.77 -18.70
CA GLU A 105 -1.30 10.63 -17.52
C GLU A 105 -2.69 10.71 -16.89
N LEU A 106 -2.77 10.82 -15.57
CA LEU A 106 -4.02 11.02 -14.84
C LEU A 106 -4.20 12.49 -14.50
N ASP A 107 -5.32 13.06 -14.90
CA ASP A 107 -5.65 14.48 -14.68
C ASP A 107 -6.33 14.71 -13.33
N ARG A 108 -6.99 13.68 -12.74
CA ARG A 108 -7.61 13.79 -11.42
C ARG A 108 -6.54 13.82 -10.34
N MET A 109 -6.80 14.56 -9.26
CA MET A 109 -5.94 14.58 -8.08
C MET A 109 -6.03 13.25 -7.34
N LEU A 110 -4.90 12.54 -7.21
CA LEU A 110 -4.85 11.26 -6.50
C LEU A 110 -4.83 11.42 -4.98
N LEU A 111 -4.44 12.58 -4.47
CA LEU A 111 -4.43 12.91 -3.04
C LEU A 111 -5.79 13.49 -2.58
N ALA A 112 -6.88 12.98 -3.10
CA ALA A 112 -8.23 13.37 -2.70
C ALA A 112 -8.91 12.22 -1.97
N SER A 113 -9.48 12.52 -0.79
CA SER A 113 -10.21 11.53 -0.01
C SER A 113 -11.34 10.91 -0.82
N THR A 114 -11.47 9.61 -0.73
CA THR A 114 -12.53 8.82 -1.37
C THR A 114 -13.80 8.82 -0.52
N GLY A 115 -14.87 8.18 -1.00
CA GLY A 115 -16.07 7.93 -0.19
C GLY A 115 -16.01 6.61 0.59
N ILE A 116 -14.90 5.86 0.52
CA ILE A 116 -14.74 4.60 1.24
C ILE A 116 -14.24 4.91 2.66
N THR A 117 -14.96 4.44 3.67
CA THR A 117 -14.51 4.55 5.06
C THR A 117 -13.43 3.53 5.38
N ILE A 118 -12.67 3.75 6.47
CA ILE A 118 -11.67 2.78 6.91
C ILE A 118 -12.31 1.42 7.22
N ASP A 119 -13.47 1.40 7.87
CA ASP A 119 -14.18 0.17 8.21
C ASP A 119 -14.66 -0.58 6.95
N ASP A 120 -15.19 0.13 5.96
CA ASP A 120 -15.65 -0.47 4.70
C ASP A 120 -14.47 -1.05 3.90
N SER A 121 -13.28 -0.44 3.99
CA SER A 121 -12.10 -0.86 3.23
C SER A 121 -11.69 -2.31 3.51
N PHE A 122 -11.79 -2.77 4.75
CA PHE A 122 -11.42 -4.14 5.15
C PHE A 122 -12.33 -5.19 4.50
N GLY A 123 -13.65 -4.99 4.63
CA GLY A 123 -14.64 -5.89 4.04
C GLY A 123 -14.61 -5.89 2.52
N LEU A 124 -14.41 -4.70 1.93
CA LEU A 124 -14.32 -4.55 0.49
C LEU A 124 -13.10 -5.27 -0.09
N ALA A 125 -11.91 -5.04 0.46
CA ALA A 125 -10.71 -5.74 0.01
C ALA A 125 -10.84 -7.25 0.19
N ALA A 126 -11.35 -7.72 1.34
CA ALA A 126 -11.55 -9.14 1.61
C ALA A 126 -12.53 -9.78 0.61
N SER A 127 -13.60 -9.09 0.21
CA SER A 127 -14.59 -9.59 -0.77
C SER A 127 -14.00 -9.82 -2.17
N LEU A 128 -12.87 -9.16 -2.47
CA LEU A 128 -12.12 -9.28 -3.72
C LEU A 128 -10.87 -10.16 -3.57
N GLY A 129 -10.78 -10.94 -2.49
CA GLY A 129 -9.65 -11.82 -2.21
C GLY A 129 -8.40 -11.09 -1.70
N GLY A 130 -8.49 -9.79 -1.45
CA GLY A 130 -7.40 -8.94 -0.97
C GLY A 130 -7.35 -8.80 0.55
N ILE A 131 -6.46 -7.93 1.01
CA ILE A 131 -6.29 -7.50 2.40
C ILE A 131 -6.17 -5.98 2.43
N ALA A 132 -6.74 -5.34 3.46
CA ALA A 132 -6.57 -3.92 3.70
C ALA A 132 -6.15 -3.69 5.15
N TYR A 133 -5.22 -2.76 5.38
CA TYR A 133 -4.74 -2.42 6.72
C TYR A 133 -4.28 -0.96 6.77
N PRO A 134 -4.39 -0.29 7.93
CA PRO A 134 -3.93 1.08 8.09
C PRO A 134 -2.44 1.20 7.81
N ALA A 135 -2.05 2.15 6.97
CA ALA A 135 -0.66 2.46 6.67
C ALA A 135 -0.01 3.19 7.87
N HIS A 136 1.30 3.03 8.01
CA HIS A 136 2.20 3.83 8.87
C HIS A 136 1.54 4.41 10.13
N VAL A 137 1.00 3.54 11.02
CA VAL A 137 0.20 3.95 12.19
C VAL A 137 0.95 4.89 13.15
N ASP A 138 2.28 4.93 13.06
CA ASP A 138 3.18 5.75 13.87
C ASP A 138 3.36 7.19 13.37
N ARG A 139 2.78 7.57 12.21
CA ARG A 139 2.94 8.92 11.65
C ARG A 139 1.95 9.93 12.23
N ASP A 140 2.35 11.22 12.22
CA ASP A 140 1.54 12.33 12.71
C ASP A 140 0.44 12.78 11.74
N SER A 141 0.41 12.25 10.51
CA SER A 141 -0.58 12.59 9.49
C SER A 141 -1.04 11.36 8.73
N TYR A 142 -2.30 11.38 8.31
CA TYR A 142 -2.97 10.30 7.58
C TYR A 142 -2.91 8.93 8.28
N SER A 143 -2.61 8.92 9.57
CA SER A 143 -2.50 7.72 10.40
C SER A 143 -3.79 7.50 11.18
N VAL A 144 -4.16 6.24 11.33
CA VAL A 144 -5.36 5.86 12.11
C VAL A 144 -5.24 6.27 13.58
N LEU A 145 -4.05 6.14 14.18
CA LEU A 145 -3.85 6.51 15.59
C LEU A 145 -3.93 8.01 15.82
N THR A 146 -3.41 8.80 14.89
CA THR A 146 -3.50 10.27 14.98
C THR A 146 -4.92 10.77 14.70
N SER A 147 -5.62 10.19 13.74
CA SER A 147 -6.95 10.64 13.34
C SER A 147 -8.06 10.15 14.27
N LEU A 148 -8.00 8.89 14.72
CA LEU A 148 -9.06 8.25 15.53
C LEU A 148 -8.63 7.97 16.98
N GLY A 149 -7.34 8.03 17.29
CA GLY A 149 -6.80 7.73 18.63
C GLY A 149 -6.68 6.24 18.97
N ALA A 150 -7.18 5.36 18.11
CA ALA A 150 -7.13 3.90 18.27
C ALA A 150 -7.33 3.20 16.92
N LEU A 151 -7.06 1.90 16.88
CA LEU A 151 -7.46 1.06 15.76
C LEU A 151 -8.99 0.94 15.68
N PRO A 152 -9.59 0.77 14.48
CA PRO A 152 -11.02 0.55 14.31
C PRO A 152 -11.51 -0.65 15.13
N TYR A 153 -12.73 -0.53 15.64
CA TYR A 153 -13.35 -1.62 16.38
C TYR A 153 -13.52 -2.85 15.49
N GLY A 154 -13.02 -4.00 15.94
CA GLY A 154 -13.08 -5.23 15.15
C GLY A 154 -12.05 -5.28 14.00
N TYR A 155 -10.97 -4.49 14.08
CA TYR A 155 -9.85 -4.58 13.14
C TYR A 155 -9.43 -6.04 12.94
N PRO A 156 -9.45 -6.56 11.69
CA PRO A 156 -9.46 -8.01 11.47
C PRO A 156 -8.08 -8.67 11.49
N HIS A 157 -6.98 -7.89 11.58
CA HIS A 157 -5.63 -8.43 11.44
C HIS A 157 -4.86 -8.42 12.76
N GLY A 158 -3.97 -9.39 12.93
CA GLY A 158 -3.07 -9.50 14.08
C GLY A 158 -1.77 -8.68 13.95
N PHE A 159 -1.73 -7.70 13.03
CA PHE A 159 -0.57 -6.84 12.80
C PHE A 159 -0.97 -5.41 12.49
N VAL A 160 -0.03 -4.47 12.61
CA VAL A 160 -0.16 -3.08 12.17
C VAL A 160 1.11 -2.66 11.41
N GLU A 161 0.95 -1.83 10.37
CA GLU A 161 2.09 -1.29 9.65
C GLU A 161 2.71 -0.11 10.40
N ILE A 162 4.04 -0.12 10.47
CA ILE A 162 4.85 0.97 11.03
C ILE A 162 5.91 1.42 10.03
N SER A 163 6.33 2.68 10.12
CA SER A 163 7.47 3.19 9.36
C SER A 163 8.77 2.49 9.75
N CYS A 164 9.70 2.30 8.82
CA CYS A 164 11.03 1.71 9.10
C CYS A 164 11.78 2.45 10.21
N GLY A 165 11.60 3.76 10.34
CA GLY A 165 12.22 4.60 11.38
C GLY A 165 11.44 4.71 12.68
N CYS A 166 10.37 3.92 12.88
CA CYS A 166 9.52 3.98 14.06
C CYS A 166 10.28 3.67 15.36
N ASP A 167 10.19 4.55 16.35
CA ASP A 167 10.59 4.23 17.72
C ASP A 167 9.50 3.37 18.38
N ARG A 168 9.66 2.05 18.26
CA ARG A 168 8.71 1.06 18.79
C ARG A 168 8.44 1.22 20.29
N LYS A 169 9.43 1.69 21.06
CA LYS A 169 9.26 1.89 22.51
C LYS A 169 8.36 3.07 22.80
N ILE A 170 8.51 4.15 22.06
CA ILE A 170 7.66 5.32 22.20
C ILE A 170 6.25 4.99 21.70
N LEU A 171 6.12 4.31 20.56
CA LEU A 171 4.82 3.89 20.02
C LEU A 171 4.04 3.05 21.04
N LEU A 172 4.64 1.96 21.54
CA LEU A 172 3.98 1.05 22.49
C LEU A 172 3.73 1.70 23.86
N LYS A 173 4.55 2.67 24.26
CA LYS A 173 4.27 3.47 25.45
C LYS A 173 3.03 4.34 25.32
N ASN A 174 2.82 4.94 24.13
CA ASN A 174 1.67 5.82 23.86
C ASN A 174 0.40 5.03 23.53
N PHE A 175 0.55 3.85 22.91
CA PHE A 175 -0.54 2.96 22.48
C PHE A 175 -0.26 1.53 22.96
N PRO A 176 -0.45 1.24 24.27
CA PRO A 176 -0.11 -0.07 24.85
C PRO A 176 -0.90 -1.24 24.25
N GLU A 177 -2.08 -0.98 23.69
CA GLU A 177 -2.92 -1.99 23.02
C GLU A 177 -2.21 -2.61 21.81
N LEU A 178 -1.27 -1.91 21.20
CA LEU A 178 -0.48 -2.41 20.06
C LEU A 178 0.50 -3.53 20.46
N GLU A 179 0.76 -3.77 21.75
CA GLU A 179 1.53 -4.93 22.20
C GLU A 179 0.89 -6.27 21.80
N ASN A 180 -0.41 -6.27 21.51
CA ASN A 180 -1.13 -7.44 21.03
C ASN A 180 -1.00 -7.69 19.52
N TYR A 181 -0.33 -6.81 18.79
CA TYR A 181 -0.17 -6.86 17.34
C TYR A 181 1.28 -7.05 16.94
N LYS A 182 1.52 -7.78 15.87
CA LYS A 182 2.83 -7.78 15.20
C LYS A 182 3.05 -6.46 14.50
N LEU A 183 4.29 -5.97 14.52
CA LEU A 183 4.66 -4.73 13.85
C LEU A 183 5.24 -5.07 12.47
N LEU A 184 4.57 -4.64 11.41
CA LEU A 184 4.96 -4.81 10.02
C LEU A 184 5.72 -3.56 9.57
N PRO A 185 7.06 -3.55 9.51
CA PRO A 185 7.79 -2.39 9.03
C PRO A 185 7.66 -2.24 7.52
N SER A 186 7.43 -1.00 7.06
CA SER A 186 7.31 -0.63 5.66
C SER A 186 8.14 0.61 5.36
N SER A 187 8.74 0.67 4.17
CA SER A 187 9.53 1.83 3.75
C SER A 187 8.67 3.03 3.40
N ASP A 188 7.46 2.81 2.86
CA ASP A 188 6.63 3.85 2.27
C ASP A 188 7.45 4.80 1.38
N ALA A 189 8.17 4.20 0.43
CA ALA A 189 9.23 4.86 -0.32
C ALA A 189 8.66 5.76 -1.41
N HIS A 190 8.72 7.07 -1.21
CA HIS A 190 8.39 8.09 -2.21
C HIS A 190 9.57 8.46 -3.12
N TYR A 191 10.77 8.00 -2.81
CA TYR A 191 12.01 8.23 -3.56
C TYR A 191 12.78 6.92 -3.72
N ILE A 192 13.51 6.79 -4.82
CA ILE A 192 14.20 5.57 -5.20
C ILE A 192 15.25 5.11 -4.16
N ASP A 193 15.91 6.04 -3.50
CA ASP A 193 16.90 5.80 -2.45
C ASP A 193 16.28 5.36 -1.12
N LYS A 194 14.96 5.36 -1.02
CA LYS A 194 14.21 4.88 0.16
C LYS A 194 13.72 3.44 0.02
N ILE A 195 13.86 2.83 -1.13
CA ILE A 195 13.60 1.40 -1.33
C ILE A 195 14.80 0.64 -0.77
N GLN A 196 14.70 0.10 0.45
CA GLN A 196 15.80 -0.53 1.17
C GLN A 196 15.35 -1.86 1.79
N GLU A 197 16.27 -2.83 1.86
CA GLU A 197 16.08 -4.07 2.61
C GLU A 197 16.02 -3.79 4.12
N GLU A 198 16.91 -2.90 4.59
CA GLU A 198 17.01 -2.52 5.99
C GLU A 198 15.72 -1.83 6.46
N GLY A 199 14.99 -2.50 7.34
CA GLY A 199 13.68 -2.06 7.82
C GLY A 199 12.49 -2.58 7.04
N GLY A 200 12.68 -3.48 6.07
CA GLY A 200 11.59 -4.22 5.44
C GLY A 200 11.03 -5.33 6.35
N ALA A 201 9.81 -5.78 6.06
CA ALA A 201 9.22 -6.91 6.75
C ALA A 201 9.81 -8.24 6.23
N VAL A 202 9.93 -9.21 7.13
CA VAL A 202 10.23 -10.59 6.76
C VAL A 202 8.99 -11.44 6.99
N LEU A 203 8.53 -12.10 5.92
CA LEU A 203 7.35 -12.96 5.95
C LEU A 203 7.74 -14.42 5.72
N GLU A 204 7.12 -15.33 6.46
CA GLU A 204 7.18 -16.75 6.17
C GLU A 204 6.10 -17.11 5.15
N VAL A 205 6.49 -17.43 3.92
CA VAL A 205 5.58 -17.72 2.81
C VAL A 205 5.76 -19.17 2.35
N GLU A 206 4.67 -19.84 2.02
CA GLU A 206 4.72 -21.19 1.42
C GLU A 206 5.11 -21.12 -0.06
N GLU A 207 4.58 -20.13 -0.76
CA GLU A 207 4.90 -19.86 -2.17
C GLU A 207 5.29 -18.38 -2.33
N PRO A 208 6.37 -18.06 -3.06
CA PRO A 208 6.78 -16.69 -3.34
C PRO A 208 5.90 -16.05 -4.43
N SER A 209 4.63 -15.88 -4.10
CA SER A 209 3.60 -15.29 -4.97
C SER A 209 2.83 -14.19 -4.23
N ALA A 210 2.12 -13.33 -4.97
CA ALA A 210 1.27 -12.30 -4.35
C ALA A 210 0.21 -12.92 -3.44
N ALA A 211 -0.42 -14.03 -3.86
CA ALA A 211 -1.37 -14.76 -3.04
C ALA A 211 -0.73 -15.32 -1.76
N GLY A 212 0.44 -15.96 -1.87
CA GLY A 212 1.16 -16.50 -0.71
C GLY A 212 1.57 -15.42 0.29
N ILE A 213 1.94 -14.22 -0.18
CA ILE A 213 2.24 -13.07 0.67
C ILE A 213 0.98 -12.59 1.41
N ILE A 214 -0.15 -12.49 0.71
CA ILE A 214 -1.43 -12.09 1.33
C ILE A 214 -1.87 -13.10 2.38
N ASP A 215 -1.74 -14.39 2.10
CA ASP A 215 -2.07 -15.45 3.07
C ASP A 215 -1.15 -15.40 4.29
N ALA A 216 0.15 -15.15 4.09
CA ALA A 216 1.10 -14.96 5.20
C ALA A 216 0.71 -13.76 6.08
N LEU A 217 0.29 -12.65 5.48
CA LEU A 217 -0.18 -11.47 6.23
C LEU A 217 -1.47 -11.77 7.00
N ARG A 218 -2.46 -12.43 6.37
CA ARG A 218 -3.72 -12.83 7.03
C ARG A 218 -3.50 -13.72 8.24
N GLU A 219 -2.56 -14.65 8.15
CA GLU A 219 -2.22 -15.58 9.22
C GLU A 219 -1.22 -14.99 10.21
N GLY A 220 -0.76 -13.76 9.99
CA GLY A 220 0.21 -13.10 10.85
C GLY A 220 1.60 -13.77 10.85
N ARG A 221 2.00 -14.40 9.72
CA ARG A 221 3.33 -15.02 9.55
C ARG A 221 4.42 -13.97 9.29
N ILE A 222 4.51 -12.98 10.19
CA ILE A 222 5.51 -11.91 10.21
C ILE A 222 6.57 -12.29 11.23
N LEU A 223 7.87 -12.25 10.84
CA LEU A 223 9.02 -12.65 11.66
C LEU A 223 9.66 -11.47 12.40
#